data_5f279d7462cf9b536462bfb651457da7
#
_entry.id   5f279d7462cf9b536462bfb651457da7
#
_cell.length_a   1.000
_cell.length_b   1.000
_cell.length_c   1.000
_cell.angle_alpha   90.00
_cell.angle_beta   90.00
_cell.angle_gamma   90.00
#
_symmetry.space_group_name_H-M   'P 1'
#
loop_
_entity.id
_entity.type
_entity.pdbx_description
1 polymer ?
#
loop_
_entity_poly.entity_id
_entity_poly.type
_entity_poly.pdbx_seq_one_letter_code
_entity_poly.pdbx_strand_id
1 'polypeptide(L)'
;YLMENGIRTRYLHSEVDTLKRIELLRELRLGEYDVLVGINLLREGLDLPEVSLVAILDADKEGFLRSERSLIQTIGRAARNVNGQVHMYADKITPSMEAAIDETNRRRAKQVAYNTERGIDPQPLRKKIADITDMLAREDADTAGLMTRTGGRRPVSPVPLGSREPRNTEGMPASDLADLVQQ
;
A
#
# COMPACT_ATOMS: atom_id res chain seq x y z
N TYR A 1 -10.31 -2.85 26.32
CA TYR A 1 -9.44 -2.12 27.25
C TYR A 1 -9.43 -0.60 26.97
N LEU A 2 -9.06 -0.12 25.76
CA LEU A 2 -9.01 1.31 25.46
C LEU A 2 -10.37 1.99 25.64
N MET A 3 -11.45 1.39 25.13
CA MET A 3 -12.82 1.90 25.26
C MET A 3 -13.29 1.91 26.72
N GLU A 4 -12.96 0.87 27.51
CA GLU A 4 -13.25 0.81 28.94
C GLU A 4 -12.54 1.92 29.73
N ASN A 5 -11.40 2.41 29.22
CA ASN A 5 -10.67 3.54 29.79
C ASN A 5 -11.07 4.90 29.19
N GLY A 6 -12.20 4.96 28.47
CA GLY A 6 -12.76 6.21 27.96
C GLY A 6 -12.08 6.74 26.68
N ILE A 7 -11.20 5.96 26.04
CA ILE A 7 -10.54 6.34 24.79
C ILE A 7 -11.43 5.97 23.62
N ARG A 8 -11.79 6.95 22.79
CA ARG A 8 -12.60 6.74 21.61
C ARG A 8 -11.80 5.93 20.58
N THR A 9 -12.16 4.69 20.40
CA THR A 9 -11.39 3.73 19.62
C THR A 9 -12.25 3.05 18.56
N ARG A 10 -11.71 2.83 17.39
CA ARG A 10 -12.26 1.99 16.33
C ARG A 10 -11.30 0.87 15.99
N TYR A 11 -11.85 -0.19 15.43
CA TYR A 11 -11.12 -1.37 15.01
C TYR A 11 -11.30 -1.60 13.52
N LEU A 12 -10.20 -1.93 12.85
CA LEU A 12 -10.19 -2.19 11.42
C LEU A 12 -9.44 -3.51 11.13
N HIS A 13 -10.05 -4.42 10.38
CA HIS A 13 -9.48 -5.70 9.97
C HIS A 13 -9.65 -5.92 8.45
N SER A 14 -9.06 -7.00 7.92
CA SER A 14 -9.04 -7.29 6.47
C SER A 14 -10.42 -7.53 5.85
N GLU A 15 -11.39 -7.95 6.66
CA GLU A 15 -12.76 -8.26 6.21
C GLU A 15 -13.70 -7.05 6.23
N VAL A 16 -13.21 -5.88 6.64
CA VAL A 16 -14.02 -4.66 6.61
C VAL A 16 -14.18 -4.24 5.15
N ASP A 17 -15.43 -4.07 4.76
CA ASP A 17 -15.81 -3.57 3.43
C ASP A 17 -15.13 -2.23 3.09
N THR A 18 -14.83 -2.03 1.82
CA THR A 18 -14.11 -0.85 1.32
C THR A 18 -14.81 0.45 1.70
N LEU A 19 -16.13 0.52 1.59
CA LEU A 19 -16.91 1.70 1.99
C LEU A 19 -16.75 2.01 3.46
N LYS A 20 -16.89 0.99 4.31
CA LYS A 20 -16.76 1.13 5.75
C LYS A 20 -15.33 1.50 6.16
N ARG A 21 -14.34 1.01 5.43
CA ARG A 21 -12.93 1.39 5.62
C ARG A 21 -12.72 2.88 5.34
N ILE A 22 -13.24 3.39 4.23
CA ILE A 22 -13.15 4.80 3.85
C ILE A 22 -13.84 5.69 4.90
N GLU A 23 -15.02 5.29 5.37
CA GLU A 23 -15.75 5.98 6.42
C GLU A 23 -14.95 6.06 7.73
N LEU A 24 -14.40 4.92 8.19
CA LEU A 24 -13.58 4.86 9.40
C LEU A 24 -12.34 5.78 9.30
N LEU A 25 -11.67 5.79 8.15
CA LEU A 25 -10.51 6.66 7.96
C LEU A 25 -10.89 8.14 7.92
N ARG A 26 -12.03 8.47 7.34
CA ARG A 26 -12.58 9.83 7.34
C ARG A 26 -12.94 10.28 8.75
N GLU A 27 -13.63 9.44 9.52
CA GLU A 27 -13.97 9.68 10.93
C GLU A 27 -12.71 9.94 11.78
N LEU A 28 -11.64 9.15 11.57
CA LEU A 28 -10.35 9.38 12.25
C LEU A 28 -9.79 10.77 11.94
N ARG A 29 -9.80 11.18 10.68
CA ARG A 29 -9.30 12.48 10.25
C ARG A 29 -10.17 13.65 10.76
N LEU A 30 -11.45 13.43 10.94
CA LEU A 30 -12.38 14.39 11.55
C LEU A 30 -12.27 14.46 13.08
N GLY A 31 -11.55 13.52 13.70
CA GLY A 31 -11.42 13.45 15.15
C GLY A 31 -12.65 12.91 15.86
N GLU A 32 -13.51 12.17 15.16
CA GLU A 32 -14.67 11.52 15.78
C GLU A 32 -14.25 10.41 16.75
N TYR A 33 -13.05 9.86 16.54
CA TYR A 33 -12.37 8.98 17.49
C TYR A 33 -10.84 9.22 17.45
N ASP A 34 -10.14 8.75 18.49
CA ASP A 34 -8.75 9.09 18.73
C ASP A 34 -7.79 7.98 18.33
N VAL A 35 -8.23 6.72 18.36
CA VAL A 35 -7.37 5.55 18.16
C VAL A 35 -8.00 4.59 17.16
N LEU A 36 -7.21 4.25 16.12
CA LEU A 36 -7.51 3.18 15.20
C LEU A 36 -6.63 1.98 15.51
N VAL A 37 -7.23 0.87 15.91
CA VAL A 37 -6.54 -0.39 16.16
C VAL A 37 -6.73 -1.31 14.96
N GLY A 38 -5.67 -1.98 14.54
CA GLY A 38 -5.86 -2.97 13.50
C GLY A 38 -4.63 -3.77 13.14
N ILE A 39 -4.84 -4.83 12.39
CA ILE A 39 -3.82 -5.76 11.94
C ILE A 39 -3.48 -5.41 10.50
N ASN A 40 -2.20 -5.11 10.24
CA ASN A 40 -1.68 -4.93 8.88
C ASN A 40 -2.39 -3.86 8.02
N LEU A 41 -3.01 -2.89 8.67
CA LEU A 41 -3.87 -1.91 8.02
C LEU A 41 -3.15 -0.85 7.22
N LEU A 42 -1.86 -0.68 7.48
CA LEU A 42 -1.12 0.52 7.08
C LEU A 42 -0.21 0.26 5.88
N ARG A 43 -0.44 -0.81 5.11
CA ARG A 43 0.47 -1.19 4.05
C ARG A 43 0.41 -0.31 2.83
N GLU A 44 -0.79 0.07 2.37
CA GLU A 44 -0.93 0.79 1.09
C GLU A 44 -1.96 1.91 1.18
N GLY A 45 -1.69 3.00 0.48
CA GLY A 45 -2.68 4.04 0.17
C GLY A 45 -3.09 4.98 1.30
N LEU A 46 -2.72 4.75 2.55
CA LEU A 46 -3.14 5.60 3.65
C LEU A 46 -2.22 6.80 3.81
N ASP A 47 -2.76 7.97 3.57
CA ASP A 47 -2.11 9.26 3.78
C ASP A 47 -2.87 10.04 4.86
N LEU A 48 -2.43 9.86 6.10
CA LEU A 48 -3.06 10.39 7.30
C LEU A 48 -2.13 11.36 8.01
N PRO A 49 -2.04 12.61 7.56
CA PRO A 49 -1.15 13.61 8.16
C PRO A 49 -1.56 13.99 9.60
N GLU A 50 -2.77 13.69 10.00
CA GLU A 50 -3.29 13.94 11.34
C GLU A 50 -2.75 12.95 12.39
N VAL A 51 -2.22 11.79 11.95
CA VAL A 51 -1.69 10.76 12.87
C VAL A 51 -0.37 11.23 13.48
N SER A 52 -0.37 11.44 14.78
CA SER A 52 0.79 11.86 15.57
C SER A 52 1.52 10.70 16.27
N LEU A 53 0.85 9.59 16.49
CA LEU A 53 1.43 8.41 17.15
C LEU A 53 1.15 7.13 16.35
N VAL A 54 2.20 6.36 16.15
CA VAL A 54 2.11 4.98 15.65
C VAL A 54 2.67 4.04 16.71
N ALA A 55 1.84 3.17 17.25
CA ALA A 55 2.22 2.14 18.21
C ALA A 55 2.30 0.79 17.49
N ILE A 56 3.45 0.13 17.55
CA ILE A 56 3.68 -1.19 16.96
C ILE A 56 3.81 -2.19 18.11
N LEU A 57 2.79 -3.01 18.30
CA LEU A 57 2.80 -4.06 19.30
C LEU A 57 3.53 -5.30 18.77
N ASP A 58 4.13 -6.09 19.65
CA ASP A 58 4.89 -7.30 19.28
C ASP A 58 5.88 -7.02 18.14
N ALA A 59 6.66 -5.96 18.24
CA ALA A 59 7.56 -5.53 17.17
C ALA A 59 8.72 -6.52 16.96
N ASP A 60 9.04 -7.34 17.98
CA ASP A 60 10.05 -8.39 17.96
C ASP A 60 9.54 -9.75 17.43
N LYS A 61 8.25 -9.90 17.18
CA LYS A 61 7.70 -11.11 16.57
C LYS A 61 8.06 -11.16 15.09
N GLU A 62 9.21 -11.75 14.78
CA GLU A 62 9.71 -11.83 13.42
C GLU A 62 8.70 -12.46 12.46
N GLY A 63 8.65 -11.95 11.25
CA GLY A 63 7.75 -12.39 10.20
C GLY A 63 7.54 -11.29 9.16
N PHE A 64 6.73 -11.59 8.15
CA PHE A 64 6.50 -10.69 7.02
C PHE A 64 6.04 -9.27 7.44
N LEU A 65 5.25 -9.16 8.52
CA LEU A 65 4.75 -7.88 9.03
C LEU A 65 5.76 -7.11 9.89
N ARG A 66 6.84 -7.75 10.28
CA ARG A 66 7.90 -7.19 11.13
C ARG A 66 9.27 -7.23 10.44
N SER A 67 9.29 -7.45 9.13
CA SER A 67 10.50 -7.26 8.33
C SER A 67 10.93 -5.79 8.36
N GLU A 68 12.22 -5.53 8.17
CA GLU A 68 12.79 -4.17 8.07
C GLU A 68 11.93 -3.26 7.17
N ARG A 69 11.61 -3.71 5.95
CA ARG A 69 10.80 -2.94 5.00
C ARG A 69 9.40 -2.62 5.53
N SER A 70 8.74 -3.59 6.16
CA SER A 70 7.41 -3.38 6.77
C SER A 70 7.45 -2.39 7.92
N LEU A 71 8.47 -2.47 8.75
CA LEU A 71 8.68 -1.53 9.86
C LEU A 71 8.95 -0.12 9.34
N ILE A 72 9.85 0.06 8.36
CA ILE A 72 10.13 1.36 7.74
C ILE A 72 8.85 1.98 7.13
N GLN A 73 8.03 1.18 6.46
CA GLN A 73 6.76 1.66 5.90
C GLN A 73 5.79 2.12 6.99
N THR A 74 5.70 1.36 8.08
CA THR A 74 4.82 1.68 9.21
C THR A 74 5.29 2.93 9.95
N ILE A 75 6.59 3.05 10.23
CA ILE A 75 7.23 4.24 10.80
C ILE A 75 6.95 5.47 9.92
N GLY A 76 7.05 5.32 8.61
CA GLY A 76 6.81 6.38 7.64
C GLY A 76 5.40 6.98 7.69
N ARG A 77 4.43 6.33 8.34
CA ARG A 77 3.08 6.90 8.51
C ARG A 77 3.07 8.06 9.50
N ALA A 78 3.86 7.99 10.57
CA ALA A 78 4.01 9.09 11.50
C ALA A 78 4.88 10.23 10.95
N ALA A 79 5.72 9.97 9.95
CA ALA A 79 6.66 10.96 9.41
C ALA A 79 6.02 12.16 8.70
N ARG A 80 4.71 12.13 8.45
CA ARG A 80 3.95 13.24 7.84
C ARG A 80 3.47 14.27 8.86
N ASN A 81 3.52 13.92 10.12
CA ASN A 81 3.19 14.82 11.22
C ASN A 81 4.47 15.37 11.82
N VAL A 82 4.54 16.69 12.04
CA VAL A 82 5.70 17.36 12.63
C VAL A 82 6.00 16.81 14.02
N ASN A 83 4.95 16.46 14.78
CA ASN A 83 5.04 15.85 16.11
C ASN A 83 4.95 14.33 16.08
N GLY A 84 5.16 13.73 14.89
CA GLY A 84 5.03 12.29 14.69
C GLY A 84 6.00 11.49 15.56
N GLN A 85 5.44 10.51 16.29
CA GLN A 85 6.18 9.58 17.14
C GLN A 85 5.85 8.15 16.77
N VAL A 86 6.83 7.27 16.97
CA VAL A 86 6.65 5.83 16.79
C VAL A 86 7.14 5.11 18.03
N HIS A 87 6.27 4.31 18.61
CA HIS A 87 6.61 3.46 19.75
C HIS A 87 6.55 1.99 19.33
N MET A 88 7.66 1.29 19.48
CA MET A 88 7.74 -0.15 19.24
C MET A 88 7.78 -0.86 20.59
N TYR A 89 6.77 -1.71 20.84
CA TYR A 89 6.69 -2.54 22.03
C TYR A 89 7.27 -3.91 21.70
N ALA A 90 8.32 -4.30 22.42
CA ALA A 90 9.10 -5.50 22.17
C ALA A 90 9.84 -5.92 23.44
N ASP A 91 10.04 -7.23 23.62
CA ASP A 91 10.86 -7.77 24.72
C ASP A 91 12.35 -7.66 24.38
N LYS A 92 12.70 -7.69 23.09
CA LYS A 92 14.08 -7.58 22.59
C LYS A 92 14.11 -6.84 21.26
N ILE A 93 15.23 -6.18 20.99
CA ILE A 93 15.50 -5.58 19.69
C ILE A 93 15.96 -6.69 18.73
N THR A 94 15.25 -6.83 17.60
CA THR A 94 15.62 -7.76 16.54
C THR A 94 16.47 -7.05 15.48
N PRO A 95 17.23 -7.80 14.64
CA PRO A 95 18.00 -7.20 13.54
C PRO A 95 17.13 -6.36 12.59
N SER A 96 15.90 -6.81 12.33
CA SER A 96 14.94 -6.06 11.50
C SER A 96 14.51 -4.74 12.14
N MET A 97 14.32 -4.70 13.46
CA MET A 97 14.02 -3.47 14.20
C MET A 97 15.22 -2.52 14.18
N GLU A 98 16.41 -3.02 14.48
CA GLU A 98 17.64 -2.23 14.47
C GLU A 98 17.87 -1.59 13.12
N ALA A 99 17.82 -2.35 12.03
CA ALA A 99 17.97 -1.84 10.68
C ALA A 99 16.90 -0.77 10.32
N ALA A 100 15.65 -0.98 10.73
CA ALA A 100 14.57 -0.02 10.47
C ALA A 100 14.76 1.29 11.27
N ILE A 101 15.20 1.20 12.51
CA ILE A 101 15.49 2.36 13.38
C ILE A 101 16.66 3.15 12.81
N ASP A 102 17.77 2.48 12.48
CA ASP A 102 18.99 3.10 11.96
C ASP A 102 18.71 3.83 10.64
N GLU A 103 18.02 3.17 9.72
CA GLU A 103 17.66 3.79 8.43
C GLU A 103 16.72 4.99 8.62
N THR A 104 15.78 4.90 9.54
CA THR A 104 14.88 6.02 9.84
C THR A 104 15.65 7.19 10.44
N ASN A 105 16.54 6.94 11.39
CA ASN A 105 17.39 7.95 12.00
C ASN A 105 18.35 8.60 10.99
N ARG A 106 18.94 7.79 10.11
CA ARG A 106 19.79 8.27 9.02
C ARG A 106 19.03 9.24 8.10
N ARG A 107 17.81 8.87 7.68
CA ARG A 107 16.96 9.72 6.83
C ARG A 107 16.59 11.02 7.55
N ARG A 108 16.21 10.92 8.83
CA ARG A 108 15.86 12.08 9.65
C ARG A 108 17.04 13.04 9.79
N ALA A 109 18.23 12.53 10.10
CA ALA A 109 19.43 13.33 10.23
C ALA A 109 19.75 14.13 8.95
N LYS A 110 19.64 13.48 7.78
CA LYS A 110 19.81 14.15 6.48
C LYS A 110 18.79 15.26 6.25
N GLN A 111 17.52 14.99 6.60
CA GLN A 111 16.46 15.97 6.42
C GLN A 111 16.65 17.18 7.35
N VAL A 112 17.01 16.93 8.61
CA VAL A 112 17.28 18.00 9.58
C VAL A 112 18.46 18.85 9.12
N ALA A 113 19.56 18.23 8.69
CA ALA A 113 20.73 18.96 8.19
C ALA A 113 20.35 19.83 6.98
N TYR A 114 19.62 19.29 6.01
CA TYR A 114 19.15 20.05 4.86
C TYR A 114 18.25 21.23 5.24
N ASN A 115 17.30 21.00 6.14
CA ASN A 115 16.39 22.04 6.59
C ASN A 115 17.15 23.17 7.33
N THR A 116 18.09 22.79 8.20
CA THR A 116 18.91 23.75 8.95
C THR A 116 19.77 24.60 8.02
N GLU A 117 20.45 23.96 7.05
CA GLU A 117 21.30 24.67 6.07
C GLU A 117 20.49 25.69 5.24
N ARG A 118 19.23 25.40 4.96
CA ARG A 118 18.36 26.23 4.12
C ARG A 118 17.39 27.12 4.89
N GLY A 119 17.42 27.08 6.21
CA GLY A 119 16.50 27.83 7.07
C GLY A 119 15.04 27.43 6.89
N ILE A 120 14.79 26.16 6.52
CA ILE A 120 13.43 25.63 6.31
C ILE A 120 12.86 25.20 7.66
N ASP A 121 11.75 25.81 8.06
CA ASP A 121 10.95 25.38 9.19
C ASP A 121 9.84 24.41 8.73
N PRO A 122 9.87 23.14 9.18
CA PRO A 122 8.87 22.15 8.79
C PRO A 122 7.47 22.57 9.23
N GLN A 123 6.55 22.65 8.29
CA GLN A 123 5.15 22.99 8.56
C GLN A 123 4.27 21.73 8.56
N PRO A 124 3.23 21.68 9.40
CA PRO A 124 2.28 20.57 9.40
C PRO A 124 1.59 20.44 8.03
N LEU A 125 1.63 19.25 7.47
CA LEU A 125 0.89 18.97 6.24
C LEU A 125 -0.60 18.97 6.53
N ARG A 126 -1.34 19.88 5.87
CA ARG A 126 -2.82 19.93 5.93
C ARG A 126 -3.38 19.44 4.60
N LYS A 127 -4.12 18.36 4.64
CA LYS A 127 -4.78 17.80 3.46
C LYS A 127 -6.29 17.95 3.62
N LYS A 128 -6.97 18.51 2.61
CA LYS A 128 -8.43 18.58 2.60
C LYS A 128 -9.02 17.18 2.76
N ILE A 129 -9.98 17.04 3.68
CA ILE A 129 -10.72 15.80 3.84
C ILE A 129 -11.73 15.75 2.69
N ALA A 130 -11.51 14.83 1.75
CA ALA A 130 -12.41 14.62 0.63
C ALA A 130 -13.71 13.98 1.11
N ASP A 131 -14.81 14.28 0.43
CA ASP A 131 -16.07 13.59 0.67
C ASP A 131 -15.95 12.11 0.23
N ILE A 132 -16.75 11.23 0.84
CA ILE A 132 -16.73 9.79 0.54
C ILE A 132 -17.01 9.56 -0.94
N THR A 133 -17.92 10.32 -1.53
CA THR A 133 -18.24 10.27 -2.95
C THR A 133 -17.04 10.59 -3.85
N ASP A 134 -16.22 11.58 -3.47
CA ASP A 134 -14.99 11.94 -4.21
C ASP A 134 -13.92 10.86 -4.10
N MET A 135 -13.83 10.19 -2.97
CA MET A 135 -12.86 9.10 -2.75
C MET A 135 -13.26 7.87 -3.55
N LEU A 136 -14.53 7.50 -3.57
CA LEU A 136 -15.06 6.40 -4.36
C LEU A 136 -14.88 6.64 -5.87
N ALA A 137 -15.21 7.85 -6.35
CA ALA A 137 -15.02 8.20 -7.76
C ALA A 137 -13.54 8.08 -8.20
N ARG A 138 -12.59 8.32 -7.30
CA ARG A 138 -11.15 8.12 -7.58
C ARG A 138 -10.76 6.65 -7.61
N GLU A 139 -11.24 5.85 -6.66
CA GLU A 139 -10.97 4.40 -6.63
C GLU A 139 -11.58 3.71 -7.86
N ASP A 140 -12.79 4.10 -8.27
CA ASP A 140 -13.43 3.60 -9.50
C ASP A 140 -12.64 4.02 -10.75
N ALA A 141 -12.16 5.25 -10.82
CA ALA A 141 -11.36 5.74 -11.93
C ALA A 141 -9.99 5.04 -12.00
N ASP A 142 -9.34 4.80 -10.87
CA ASP A 142 -8.07 4.06 -10.81
C ASP A 142 -8.26 2.59 -11.21
N THR A 143 -9.35 1.97 -10.77
CA THR A 143 -9.71 0.59 -11.15
C THR A 143 -10.04 0.49 -12.64
N ALA A 144 -10.81 1.43 -13.18
CA ALA A 144 -11.10 1.52 -14.62
C ALA A 144 -9.82 1.75 -15.44
N GLY A 145 -8.91 2.61 -14.95
CA GLY A 145 -7.60 2.83 -15.56
C GLY A 145 -6.70 1.60 -15.57
N LEU A 146 -6.76 0.77 -14.52
CA LEU A 146 -6.04 -0.51 -14.46
C LEU A 146 -6.64 -1.53 -15.44
N MET A 147 -7.97 -1.63 -15.52
CA MET A 147 -8.65 -2.54 -16.44
C MET A 147 -8.41 -2.17 -17.90
N THR A 148 -8.33 -0.88 -18.23
CA THR A 148 -7.99 -0.43 -19.59
C THR A 148 -6.52 -0.66 -19.94
N ARG A 149 -5.61 -0.62 -18.99
CA ARG A 149 -4.18 -0.94 -19.18
C ARG A 149 -3.92 -2.44 -19.33
N THR A 150 -4.67 -3.30 -18.65
CA THR A 150 -4.60 -4.76 -18.80
C THR A 150 -5.44 -5.27 -19.96
N GLY A 151 -6.43 -4.50 -20.42
CA GLY A 151 -7.31 -4.80 -21.55
C GLY A 151 -6.78 -4.40 -22.92
N GLY A 152 -5.53 -3.94 -23.02
CA GLY A 152 -4.89 -3.57 -24.30
C GLY A 152 -4.53 -4.77 -25.19
N ARG A 153 -5.41 -5.74 -25.34
CA ARG A 153 -5.48 -6.51 -26.59
C ARG A 153 -5.98 -5.52 -27.67
N ARG A 154 -5.08 -5.11 -28.55
CA ARG A 154 -5.47 -4.51 -29.82
C ARG A 154 -6.65 -5.31 -30.40
N PRO A 155 -7.71 -4.65 -30.86
CA PRO A 155 -8.72 -5.38 -31.63
C PRO A 155 -7.97 -6.01 -32.80
N VAL A 156 -7.87 -7.33 -32.76
CA VAL A 156 -7.42 -8.08 -33.92
C VAL A 156 -8.54 -7.87 -34.92
N SER A 157 -8.28 -7.07 -35.95
CA SER A 157 -9.15 -6.98 -37.09
C SER A 157 -9.45 -8.40 -37.55
N PRO A 158 -10.72 -8.77 -37.83
CA PRO A 158 -11.01 -10.08 -38.33
C PRO A 158 -10.23 -10.25 -39.63
N VAL A 159 -9.23 -11.13 -39.60
CA VAL A 159 -8.56 -11.58 -40.80
C VAL A 159 -9.63 -12.31 -41.59
N PRO A 160 -9.93 -11.97 -42.86
CA PRO A 160 -10.88 -12.70 -43.66
C PRO A 160 -10.40 -14.14 -43.70
N LEU A 161 -11.32 -15.08 -43.48
CA LEU A 161 -11.07 -16.53 -43.69
C LEU A 161 -10.77 -16.72 -45.15
N GLY A 162 -9.54 -16.46 -45.56
CA GLY A 162 -9.01 -16.92 -46.82
C GLY A 162 -8.88 -18.42 -46.74
N SER A 163 -9.51 -19.10 -47.67
CA SER A 163 -9.44 -20.51 -47.93
C SER A 163 -8.02 -21.02 -47.73
N ARG A 164 -7.80 -21.78 -46.65
CA ARG A 164 -6.59 -22.59 -46.50
C ARG A 164 -6.65 -23.65 -47.60
N GLU A 165 -5.89 -23.49 -48.64
CA GLU A 165 -5.61 -24.60 -49.56
C GLU A 165 -4.98 -25.74 -48.75
N PRO A 166 -5.42 -26.97 -48.97
CA PRO A 166 -4.84 -28.13 -48.30
C PRO A 166 -3.35 -28.20 -48.68
N ARG A 167 -2.47 -28.10 -47.71
CA ARG A 167 -1.04 -28.30 -47.91
C ARG A 167 -0.84 -29.74 -48.39
N ASN A 168 -0.30 -29.89 -49.57
CA ASN A 168 0.07 -31.19 -50.12
C ASN A 168 1.20 -31.76 -49.25
N THR A 169 0.88 -32.84 -48.52
CA THR A 169 1.78 -33.55 -47.63
C THR A 169 2.39 -34.79 -48.30
N GLU A 170 2.11 -35.01 -49.58
CA GLU A 170 2.70 -36.13 -50.33
C GLU A 170 4.19 -35.89 -50.56
N GLY A 171 5.03 -36.67 -49.91
CA GLY A 171 6.49 -36.66 -50.04
C GLY A 171 7.26 -36.08 -48.84
N MET A 172 6.64 -35.72 -47.76
CA MET A 172 7.33 -35.29 -46.53
C MET A 172 7.83 -36.50 -45.74
N PRO A 173 9.11 -36.44 -45.24
CA PRO A 173 9.61 -37.48 -44.34
C PRO A 173 8.86 -37.49 -43.01
N ALA A 174 8.77 -38.66 -42.39
CA ALA A 174 7.97 -38.89 -41.17
C ALA A 174 8.38 -38.02 -39.97
N SER A 175 9.60 -37.50 -39.94
CA SER A 175 10.10 -36.53 -38.93
C SER A 175 9.40 -35.17 -39.01
N ASP A 176 9.11 -34.70 -40.22
CA ASP A 176 8.54 -33.38 -40.45
C ASP A 176 7.01 -33.35 -40.24
N LEU A 177 6.37 -34.55 -40.37
CA LEU A 177 4.95 -34.74 -40.05
C LEU A 177 4.70 -34.72 -38.53
N ALA A 178 5.66 -35.14 -37.71
CA ALA A 178 5.53 -35.14 -36.25
C ALA A 178 5.55 -33.72 -35.67
N ASP A 179 6.33 -32.82 -36.27
CA ASP A 179 6.44 -31.42 -35.82
C ASP A 179 5.19 -30.60 -36.20
N LEU A 180 4.45 -30.99 -37.21
CA LEU A 180 3.23 -30.31 -37.64
C LEU A 180 2.01 -30.62 -36.75
N VAL A 181 2.06 -31.71 -35.99
CA VAL A 181 0.98 -32.15 -35.07
C VAL A 181 1.12 -31.50 -33.68
N GLN A 182 2.31 -30.91 -33.36
CA GLN A 182 2.56 -30.25 -32.08
C GLN A 182 2.43 -28.72 -32.12
N GLN A 183 2.02 -28.12 -33.22
CA GLN A 183 1.67 -26.69 -33.34
C GLN A 183 0.15 -26.48 -33.44
#